data_451334f8935fe13717cd0828b0233ba8
#
_entry.id   451334f8935fe13717cd0828b0233ba8
#
_cell.length_a   1.000
_cell.length_b   1.000
_cell.length_c   1.000
_cell.angle_alpha   90.00
_cell.angle_beta   90.00
_cell.angle_gamma   90.00
#
_symmetry.space_group_name_H-M   'P 1'
#
loop_
_entity.id
_entity.type
_entity.pdbx_description
1 polymer ?
#
loop_
_entity_poly.entity_id
_entity_poly.type
_entity_poly.pdbx_seq_one_letter_code
_entity_poly.pdbx_strand_id
1 'polypeptide(L)'
;DSTNYEKVFEGFDWNVQKIDGHDHESIRQSIEKAKISDFPTLIIGTTIMAKGCSAMETDHKTHGAPLPQDEINATKIKLGLPLDPFYLPEEVILHFRANFKILQEVVKKWDHELLKSRRNKDLDRFWSISIENNLPNINYPNFENGSLLATRKAFGATLDHFSKSIPNLIGGSADLEPSNYTGNFASTYGDYGSKNKTGRNIAFGVREFPMAAMMNGASIHGGVIPFGGTFLV
;
A
#
# COMPACT_ATOMS: atom_id res chain seq x y z
N ASP A 1 -14.06 21.58 5.11
CA ASP A 1 -14.08 21.00 3.79
C ASP A 1 -15.51 20.95 3.26
N SER A 2 -15.69 21.34 2.00
CA SER A 2 -17.03 21.37 1.35
C SER A 2 -17.31 20.10 0.53
N THR A 3 -16.34 19.21 0.42
CA THR A 3 -16.47 17.97 -0.35
C THR A 3 -17.34 16.94 0.36
N ASN A 4 -18.34 16.44 -0.34
CA ASN A 4 -19.13 15.31 0.16
C ASN A 4 -18.46 13.99 -0.23
N TYR A 5 -17.55 13.51 0.62
CA TYR A 5 -16.80 12.27 0.36
C TYR A 5 -17.69 11.03 0.26
N GLU A 6 -18.80 10.97 0.98
CA GLU A 6 -19.77 9.89 0.87
C GLU A 6 -20.23 9.74 -0.58
N LYS A 7 -20.76 10.80 -1.18
CA LYS A 7 -21.22 10.76 -2.58
C LYS A 7 -20.10 10.49 -3.59
N VAL A 8 -18.89 10.99 -3.33
CA VAL A 8 -17.74 10.75 -4.21
C VAL A 8 -17.41 9.25 -4.25
N PHE A 9 -17.32 8.59 -3.10
CA PHE A 9 -16.94 7.18 -3.02
C PHE A 9 -18.08 6.24 -3.39
N GLU A 10 -19.34 6.61 -3.08
CA GLU A 10 -20.51 5.90 -3.63
C GLU A 10 -20.51 5.93 -5.16
N GLY A 11 -20.11 7.04 -5.80
CA GLY A 11 -19.95 7.15 -7.24
C GLY A 11 -18.85 6.26 -7.83
N PHE A 12 -17.95 5.73 -7.00
CA PHE A 12 -16.95 4.73 -7.36
C PHE A 12 -17.39 3.30 -7.02
N ASP A 13 -18.66 3.09 -6.67
CA ASP A 13 -19.20 1.81 -6.20
C ASP A 13 -18.53 1.28 -4.91
N TRP A 14 -18.05 2.19 -4.04
CA TRP A 14 -17.56 1.81 -2.73
C TRP A 14 -18.70 1.72 -1.72
N ASN A 15 -18.58 0.78 -0.78
CA ASN A 15 -19.42 0.76 0.41
C ASN A 15 -18.96 1.87 1.37
N VAL A 16 -19.85 2.78 1.74
CA VAL A 16 -19.54 3.90 2.63
C VAL A 16 -20.25 3.75 3.97
N GLN A 17 -19.50 3.84 5.06
CA GLN A 17 -20.01 3.78 6.42
C GLN A 17 -19.65 5.08 7.17
N LYS A 18 -20.61 5.66 7.89
CA LYS A 18 -20.39 6.83 8.76
C LYS A 18 -20.56 6.43 10.21
N ILE A 19 -19.59 6.78 11.04
CA ILE A 19 -19.54 6.38 12.44
C ILE A 19 -19.10 7.53 13.35
N ASP A 20 -19.37 7.40 14.64
CA ASP A 20 -18.64 8.14 15.66
C ASP A 20 -17.23 7.55 15.78
N GLY A 21 -16.22 8.32 15.39
CA GLY A 21 -14.82 7.92 15.45
C GLY A 21 -14.23 7.84 16.87
N HIS A 22 -15.01 8.17 17.89
CA HIS A 22 -14.66 8.00 19.31
C HIS A 22 -15.40 6.84 19.99
N ASP A 23 -16.34 6.20 19.31
CA ASP A 23 -17.02 5.01 19.80
C ASP A 23 -16.29 3.74 19.33
N HIS A 24 -15.61 3.08 20.26
CA HIS A 24 -14.82 1.88 19.98
C HIS A 24 -15.68 0.74 19.42
N GLU A 25 -16.92 0.60 19.88
CA GLU A 25 -17.81 -0.45 19.39
C GLU A 25 -18.26 -0.18 17.96
N SER A 26 -18.60 1.06 17.66
CA SER A 26 -18.93 1.50 16.29
C SER A 26 -17.77 1.29 15.31
N ILE A 27 -16.53 1.61 15.74
CA ILE A 27 -15.32 1.37 14.95
C ILE A 27 -15.16 -0.13 14.69
N ARG A 28 -15.24 -0.97 15.73
CA ARG A 28 -15.07 -2.42 15.61
C ARG A 28 -16.10 -3.04 14.67
N GLN A 29 -17.37 -2.70 14.85
CA GLN A 29 -18.45 -3.21 14.01
C GLN A 29 -18.29 -2.80 12.55
N SER A 30 -17.85 -1.58 12.29
CA SER A 30 -17.62 -1.10 10.93
C SER A 30 -16.46 -1.83 10.22
N ILE A 31 -15.39 -2.12 10.97
CA ILE A 31 -14.27 -2.92 10.45
C ILE A 31 -14.74 -4.35 10.13
N GLU A 32 -15.50 -4.99 11.02
CA GLU A 32 -16.02 -6.35 10.77
C GLU A 32 -16.96 -6.39 9.55
N LYS A 33 -17.82 -5.39 9.38
CA LYS A 33 -18.66 -5.26 8.18
C LYS A 33 -17.81 -5.07 6.90
N ALA A 34 -16.74 -4.28 6.98
CA ALA A 34 -15.85 -4.05 5.85
C ALA A 34 -15.12 -5.34 5.40
N LYS A 35 -14.74 -6.22 6.34
CA LYS A 35 -14.06 -7.49 6.05
C LYS A 35 -14.90 -8.47 5.22
N ILE A 36 -16.22 -8.39 5.32
CA ILE A 36 -17.16 -9.28 4.61
C ILE A 36 -17.83 -8.60 3.41
N SER A 37 -17.46 -7.37 3.09
CA SER A 37 -17.99 -6.63 1.94
C SER A 37 -17.34 -7.12 0.64
N ASP A 38 -18.16 -7.31 -0.39
CA ASP A 38 -17.67 -7.62 -1.75
C ASP A 38 -17.06 -6.39 -2.46
N PHE A 39 -17.30 -5.19 -1.92
CA PHE A 39 -16.83 -3.92 -2.46
C PHE A 39 -15.81 -3.27 -1.53
N PRO A 40 -14.90 -2.44 -2.05
CA PRO A 40 -14.05 -1.60 -1.23
C PRO A 40 -14.89 -0.78 -0.25
N THR A 41 -14.42 -0.58 0.97
CA THR A 41 -15.18 0.11 2.01
C THR A 41 -14.44 1.37 2.48
N LEU A 42 -15.13 2.49 2.48
CA LEU A 42 -14.72 3.72 3.14
C LEU A 42 -15.44 3.85 4.48
N ILE A 43 -14.69 3.99 5.56
CA ILE A 43 -15.25 4.30 6.89
C ILE A 43 -14.93 5.76 7.21
N ILE A 44 -15.97 6.58 7.34
CA ILE A 44 -15.88 8.00 7.69
C ILE A 44 -16.17 8.14 9.19
N GLY A 45 -15.12 8.36 9.99
CA GLY A 45 -15.23 8.60 11.44
C GLY A 45 -15.34 10.10 11.73
N THR A 46 -16.41 10.53 12.37
CA THR A 46 -16.52 11.88 12.93
C THR A 46 -15.77 11.93 14.24
N THR A 47 -14.82 12.86 14.37
CA THR A 47 -13.99 13.01 15.57
C THR A 47 -13.94 14.45 16.06
N ILE A 48 -13.57 14.60 17.32
CA ILE A 48 -13.33 15.90 17.98
C ILE A 48 -11.82 16.07 18.11
N MET A 49 -11.28 17.16 17.59
CA MET A 49 -9.87 17.47 17.69
C MET A 49 -9.46 17.67 19.15
N ALA A 50 -8.36 17.05 19.57
CA ALA A 50 -7.86 17.08 20.96
C ALA A 50 -8.94 16.68 22.01
N LYS A 51 -9.80 15.71 21.68
CA LYS A 51 -10.82 15.22 22.60
C LYS A 51 -10.21 14.84 23.95
N GLY A 52 -10.82 15.31 25.02
CA GLY A 52 -10.38 15.10 26.39
C GLY A 52 -9.47 16.19 26.95
N CYS A 53 -8.93 17.09 26.11
CA CYS A 53 -8.19 18.24 26.61
C CYS A 53 -9.02 19.09 27.57
N SER A 54 -8.35 19.76 28.51
CA SER A 54 -9.02 20.55 29.55
C SER A 54 -9.66 21.80 28.97
N ALA A 55 -8.89 22.65 28.27
CA ALA A 55 -9.32 23.90 27.71
C ALA A 55 -9.14 23.98 26.18
N MET A 56 -8.34 23.10 25.59
CA MET A 56 -7.99 23.16 24.16
C MET A 56 -8.71 22.11 23.31
N GLU A 57 -9.74 21.46 23.83
CA GLU A 57 -10.62 20.60 23.03
C GLU A 57 -11.28 21.44 21.91
N THR A 58 -11.23 20.94 20.67
CA THR A 58 -11.69 21.63 19.45
C THR A 58 -10.81 22.80 18.96
N ASP A 59 -9.78 23.21 19.67
CA ASP A 59 -8.92 24.29 19.22
C ASP A 59 -8.03 23.81 18.04
N HIS A 60 -8.15 24.50 16.90
CA HIS A 60 -7.40 24.20 15.68
C HIS A 60 -5.87 24.29 15.87
N LYS A 61 -5.39 25.03 16.87
CA LYS A 61 -3.95 25.14 17.18
C LYS A 61 -3.34 23.81 17.60
N THR A 62 -4.15 22.90 18.13
CA THR A 62 -3.70 21.56 18.54
C THR A 62 -3.35 20.66 17.35
N HIS A 63 -3.72 21.04 16.12
CA HIS A 63 -3.42 20.26 14.94
C HIS A 63 -1.90 20.16 14.64
N GLY A 64 -1.16 21.24 14.83
CA GLY A 64 0.25 21.31 14.44
C GLY A 64 1.22 21.73 15.55
N ALA A 65 0.74 21.94 16.77
CA ALA A 65 1.57 22.35 17.90
C ALA A 65 1.38 21.41 19.10
N PRO A 66 2.46 21.11 19.84
CA PRO A 66 2.33 20.39 21.11
C PRO A 66 1.52 21.21 22.12
N LEU A 67 0.79 20.50 22.99
CA LEU A 67 0.06 21.16 24.07
C LEU A 67 1.05 21.84 25.03
N PRO A 68 0.73 23.04 25.58
CA PRO A 68 1.49 23.63 26.68
C PRO A 68 1.52 22.72 27.91
N GLN A 69 2.56 22.84 28.73
CA GLN A 69 2.73 21.94 29.88
C GLN A 69 1.62 22.04 30.92
N ASP A 70 1.09 23.23 31.12
CA ASP A 70 -0.07 23.47 32.00
C ASP A 70 -1.34 22.79 31.48
N GLU A 71 -1.59 22.83 30.17
CA GLU A 71 -2.70 22.12 29.53
C GLU A 71 -2.52 20.60 29.61
N ILE A 72 -1.29 20.08 29.43
CA ILE A 72 -0.99 18.66 29.61
C ILE A 72 -1.32 18.22 31.03
N ASN A 73 -0.89 18.98 32.03
CA ASN A 73 -1.16 18.68 33.44
C ASN A 73 -2.66 18.72 33.75
N ALA A 74 -3.36 19.77 33.31
CA ALA A 74 -4.80 19.92 33.50
C ALA A 74 -5.59 18.80 32.83
N THR A 75 -5.17 18.41 31.62
CA THR A 75 -5.79 17.30 30.85
C THR A 75 -5.58 15.96 31.58
N LYS A 76 -4.35 15.69 32.07
CA LYS A 76 -4.08 14.48 32.86
C LYS A 76 -4.95 14.41 34.12
N ILE A 77 -5.07 15.50 34.85
CA ILE A 77 -5.95 15.59 36.05
C ILE A 77 -7.40 15.31 35.65
N LYS A 78 -7.91 15.95 34.59
CA LYS A 78 -9.28 15.75 34.08
C LYS A 78 -9.54 14.28 33.69
N LEU A 79 -8.55 13.60 33.15
CA LEU A 79 -8.62 12.19 32.72
C LEU A 79 -8.30 11.19 33.85
N GLY A 80 -7.98 11.67 35.07
CA GLY A 80 -7.62 10.80 36.18
C GLY A 80 -6.27 10.09 36.01
N LEU A 81 -5.34 10.68 35.23
CA LEU A 81 -4.02 10.14 34.97
C LEU A 81 -2.97 10.78 35.87
N PRO A 82 -1.90 10.03 36.26
CA PRO A 82 -0.73 10.59 36.94
C PRO A 82 -0.04 11.66 36.11
N LEU A 83 0.60 12.62 36.79
CA LEU A 83 1.35 13.70 36.12
C LEU A 83 2.70 13.25 35.57
N ASP A 84 3.17 12.06 35.95
CA ASP A 84 4.44 11.52 35.51
C ASP A 84 4.55 11.50 33.96
N PRO A 85 5.69 11.97 33.42
CA PRO A 85 5.94 11.85 31.99
C PRO A 85 5.93 10.38 31.57
N PHE A 86 5.37 10.10 30.37
CA PHE A 86 5.36 8.77 29.76
C PHE A 86 4.72 7.68 30.65
N TYR A 87 3.78 8.07 31.54
CA TYR A 87 3.05 7.11 32.35
C TYR A 87 2.33 6.09 31.47
N LEU A 88 2.59 4.82 31.73
CA LEU A 88 1.96 3.69 31.05
C LEU A 88 1.45 2.70 32.10
N PRO A 89 0.13 2.50 32.22
CA PRO A 89 -0.45 1.56 33.19
C PRO A 89 0.09 0.14 33.01
N GLU A 90 0.42 -0.54 34.09
CA GLU A 90 0.96 -1.90 34.05
C GLU A 90 -0.01 -2.90 33.42
N GLU A 91 -1.30 -2.77 33.69
CA GLU A 91 -2.34 -3.61 33.10
C GLU A 91 -2.39 -3.50 31.57
N VAL A 92 -2.11 -2.32 31.01
CA VAL A 92 -2.00 -2.12 29.56
C VAL A 92 -0.79 -2.87 28.99
N ILE A 93 0.36 -2.77 29.65
CA ILE A 93 1.57 -3.49 29.27
C ILE A 93 1.31 -5.00 29.30
N LEU A 94 0.71 -5.51 30.38
CA LEU A 94 0.41 -6.92 30.54
C LEU A 94 -0.59 -7.42 29.48
N HIS A 95 -1.60 -6.61 29.17
CA HIS A 95 -2.57 -6.93 28.12
C HIS A 95 -1.89 -7.12 26.75
N PHE A 96 -1.05 -6.20 26.33
CA PHE A 96 -0.30 -6.34 25.07
C PHE A 96 0.67 -7.51 25.10
N ARG A 97 1.41 -7.71 26.21
CA ARG A 97 2.36 -8.82 26.35
C ARG A 97 1.69 -10.20 26.38
N ALA A 98 0.46 -10.30 26.85
CA ALA A 98 -0.29 -11.56 26.82
C ALA A 98 -0.47 -12.11 25.40
N ASN A 99 -0.54 -11.24 24.41
CA ASN A 99 -0.65 -11.61 23.01
C ASN A 99 0.66 -12.13 22.40
N PHE A 100 1.81 -11.87 23.00
CA PHE A 100 3.11 -12.24 22.42
C PHE A 100 3.27 -13.74 22.18
N LYS A 101 2.77 -14.58 23.10
CA LYS A 101 2.80 -16.04 22.93
C LYS A 101 1.99 -16.49 21.74
N ILE A 102 0.78 -15.92 21.56
CA ILE A 102 -0.10 -16.22 20.42
C ILE A 102 0.57 -15.78 19.12
N LEU A 103 1.12 -14.55 19.09
CA LEU A 103 1.80 -14.02 17.92
C LEU A 103 3.06 -14.82 17.55
N GLN A 104 3.82 -15.30 18.55
CA GLN A 104 4.97 -16.19 18.32
C GLN A 104 4.57 -17.50 17.65
N GLU A 105 3.45 -18.11 18.04
CA GLU A 105 2.97 -19.32 17.38
C GLU A 105 2.50 -19.04 15.94
N VAL A 106 1.88 -17.90 15.69
CA VAL A 106 1.53 -17.46 14.33
C VAL A 106 2.79 -17.30 13.47
N VAL A 107 3.85 -16.67 14.00
CA VAL A 107 5.13 -16.52 13.29
C VAL A 107 5.76 -17.88 13.01
N LYS A 108 5.85 -18.77 14.00
CA LYS A 108 6.39 -20.12 13.79
C LYS A 108 5.64 -20.90 12.71
N LYS A 109 4.30 -20.81 12.71
CA LYS A 109 3.48 -21.44 11.68
C LYS A 109 3.78 -20.86 10.31
N TRP A 110 3.89 -19.55 10.21
CA TRP A 110 4.23 -18.85 8.97
C TRP A 110 5.62 -19.27 8.45
N ASP A 111 6.64 -19.29 9.31
CA ASP A 111 8.00 -19.72 8.97
C ASP A 111 8.01 -21.16 8.45
N HIS A 112 7.25 -22.05 9.11
CA HIS A 112 7.12 -23.44 8.68
C HIS A 112 6.51 -23.55 7.27
N GLU A 113 5.40 -22.85 7.01
CA GLU A 113 4.75 -22.85 5.70
C GLU A 113 5.62 -22.22 4.62
N LEU A 114 6.36 -21.14 4.95
CA LEU A 114 7.33 -20.54 4.05
C LEU A 114 8.42 -21.54 3.65
N LEU A 115 9.07 -22.20 4.62
CA LEU A 115 10.10 -23.21 4.35
C LEU A 115 9.58 -24.37 3.52
N LYS A 116 8.34 -24.80 3.77
CA LYS A 116 7.67 -25.84 2.98
C LYS A 116 7.43 -25.39 1.54
N SER A 117 6.93 -24.16 1.34
CA SER A 117 6.65 -23.57 0.03
C SER A 117 7.94 -23.41 -0.79
N ARG A 118 9.03 -23.00 -0.16
CA ARG A 118 10.36 -22.85 -0.80
C ARG A 118 11.01 -24.17 -1.25
N ARG A 119 10.47 -25.33 -0.89
CA ARG A 119 10.87 -26.63 -1.49
C ARG A 119 10.49 -26.72 -2.97
N ASN A 120 9.49 -25.97 -3.41
CA ASN A 120 9.21 -25.77 -4.83
C ASN A 120 10.24 -24.78 -5.39
N LYS A 121 11.04 -25.22 -6.35
CA LYS A 121 12.15 -24.40 -6.91
C LYS A 121 11.68 -23.11 -7.60
N ASP A 122 10.50 -23.12 -8.19
CA ASP A 122 9.96 -21.93 -8.85
C ASP A 122 9.50 -20.90 -7.83
N LEU A 123 8.85 -21.34 -6.75
CA LEU A 123 8.45 -20.45 -5.65
C LEU A 123 9.68 -19.94 -4.88
N ASP A 124 10.69 -20.77 -4.66
CA ASP A 124 11.94 -20.35 -4.00
C ASP A 124 12.68 -19.29 -4.84
N ARG A 125 12.79 -19.55 -6.16
CA ARG A 125 13.37 -18.56 -7.08
C ARG A 125 12.60 -17.25 -7.10
N PHE A 126 11.26 -17.33 -7.14
CA PHE A 126 10.41 -16.14 -7.13
C PHE A 126 10.57 -15.35 -5.83
N TRP A 127 10.60 -16.04 -4.69
CA TRP A 127 10.83 -15.46 -3.38
C TRP A 127 12.20 -14.76 -3.31
N SER A 128 13.24 -15.47 -3.75
CA SER A 128 14.61 -14.96 -3.75
C SER A 128 14.75 -13.68 -4.59
N ILE A 129 14.14 -13.64 -5.76
CA ILE A 129 14.15 -12.44 -6.62
C ILE A 129 13.31 -11.32 -6.01
N SER A 130 12.09 -11.62 -5.57
CA SER A 130 11.10 -10.59 -5.21
C SER A 130 11.29 -10.03 -3.81
N ILE A 131 11.68 -10.85 -2.85
CA ILE A 131 11.74 -10.47 -1.43
C ILE A 131 13.19 -10.28 -0.97
N GLU A 132 14.10 -11.17 -1.39
CA GLU A 132 15.52 -11.11 -1.01
C GLU A 132 16.34 -10.22 -1.97
N ASN A 133 15.73 -9.71 -3.04
CA ASN A 133 16.37 -8.87 -4.08
C ASN A 133 17.56 -9.55 -4.79
N ASN A 134 17.56 -10.87 -4.86
CA ASN A 134 18.59 -11.64 -5.57
C ASN A 134 18.27 -11.70 -7.06
N LEU A 135 18.46 -10.59 -7.77
CA LEU A 135 18.22 -10.55 -9.21
C LEU A 135 19.12 -11.56 -9.93
N PRO A 136 18.61 -12.27 -10.95
CA PRO A 136 19.41 -13.18 -11.74
C PRO A 136 20.49 -12.40 -12.50
N ASN A 137 21.56 -13.09 -12.88
CA ASN A 137 22.54 -12.50 -13.81
C ASN A 137 21.85 -12.29 -15.16
N ILE A 138 21.68 -11.04 -15.55
CA ILE A 138 20.93 -10.65 -16.75
C ILE A 138 21.91 -10.13 -17.79
N ASN A 139 21.92 -10.77 -18.97
CA ASN A 139 22.58 -10.19 -20.11
C ASN A 139 21.78 -9.00 -20.62
N TYR A 140 22.45 -7.93 -20.98
CA TYR A 140 21.79 -6.75 -21.55
C TYR A 140 21.45 -6.99 -23.03
N PRO A 141 20.36 -6.39 -23.55
CA PRO A 141 20.07 -6.44 -24.98
C PRO A 141 21.20 -5.74 -25.75
N ASN A 142 21.59 -6.33 -26.84
CA ASN A 142 22.61 -5.75 -27.70
C ASN A 142 21.96 -4.94 -28.81
N PHE A 143 22.42 -3.71 -29.01
CA PHE A 143 22.04 -2.86 -30.12
C PHE A 143 23.24 -2.64 -31.03
N GLU A 144 23.01 -2.66 -32.33
CA GLU A 144 24.05 -2.47 -33.32
C GLU A 144 24.67 -1.08 -33.18
N ASN A 145 26.00 -1.02 -33.12
CA ASN A 145 26.75 0.24 -33.03
C ASN A 145 26.49 1.10 -34.26
N GLY A 146 26.13 2.37 -34.02
CA GLY A 146 25.82 3.32 -35.10
C GLY A 146 24.37 3.23 -35.63
N SER A 147 23.55 2.30 -35.13
CA SER A 147 22.13 2.27 -35.47
C SER A 147 21.38 3.47 -34.92
N LEU A 148 20.48 4.05 -35.73
CA LEU A 148 19.55 5.10 -35.30
C LEU A 148 18.26 4.45 -34.88
N LEU A 149 18.04 4.43 -33.57
CA LEU A 149 16.84 3.82 -32.98
C LEU A 149 16.09 4.85 -32.12
N ALA A 150 14.79 4.96 -32.33
CA ALA A 150 13.94 5.78 -31.45
C ALA A 150 13.98 5.23 -30.01
N THR A 151 14.07 6.09 -29.00
CA THR A 151 14.18 5.69 -27.59
C THR A 151 13.05 4.77 -27.13
N ARG A 152 11.82 5.01 -27.60
CA ARG A 152 10.67 4.15 -27.33
C ARG A 152 10.83 2.71 -27.87
N LYS A 153 11.50 2.53 -29.02
CA LYS A 153 11.79 1.20 -29.57
C LYS A 153 12.88 0.51 -28.76
N ALA A 154 13.93 1.25 -28.35
CA ALA A 154 14.95 0.74 -27.46
C ALA A 154 14.37 0.31 -26.12
N PHE A 155 13.47 1.13 -25.54
CA PHE A 155 12.74 0.80 -24.32
C PHE A 155 11.94 -0.51 -24.47
N GLY A 156 11.11 -0.63 -25.50
CA GLY A 156 10.30 -1.83 -25.74
C GLY A 156 11.15 -3.09 -25.90
N ALA A 157 12.23 -3.03 -26.68
CA ALA A 157 13.15 -4.15 -26.83
C ALA A 157 13.85 -4.55 -25.51
N THR A 158 14.21 -3.56 -24.69
CA THR A 158 14.79 -3.77 -23.36
C THR A 158 13.78 -4.37 -22.40
N LEU A 159 12.54 -3.88 -22.41
CA LEU A 159 11.45 -4.41 -21.61
C LEU A 159 11.15 -5.88 -21.96
N ASP A 160 11.04 -6.20 -23.25
CA ASP A 160 10.81 -7.56 -23.74
C ASP A 160 11.96 -8.51 -23.35
N HIS A 161 13.19 -8.00 -23.33
CA HIS A 161 14.36 -8.77 -22.94
C HIS A 161 14.36 -9.08 -21.44
N PHE A 162 14.21 -8.07 -20.59
CA PHE A 162 14.28 -8.21 -19.13
C PHE A 162 13.08 -8.94 -18.55
N SER A 163 11.91 -8.77 -19.13
CA SER A 163 10.67 -9.39 -18.63
C SER A 163 10.72 -10.92 -18.56
N LYS A 164 11.57 -11.55 -19.40
CA LYS A 164 11.78 -13.00 -19.42
C LYS A 164 12.57 -13.50 -18.21
N SER A 165 13.47 -12.69 -17.68
CA SER A 165 14.38 -13.07 -16.59
C SER A 165 13.94 -12.50 -15.23
N ILE A 166 13.16 -11.42 -15.23
CA ILE A 166 12.67 -10.71 -14.04
C ILE A 166 11.17 -10.96 -13.87
N PRO A 167 10.77 -12.01 -13.12
CA PRO A 167 9.36 -12.41 -13.03
C PRO A 167 8.50 -11.40 -12.27
N ASN A 168 9.07 -10.59 -11.40
CA ASN A 168 8.40 -9.55 -10.61
C ASN A 168 8.43 -8.16 -11.26
N LEU A 169 8.82 -8.07 -12.54
CA LEU A 169 8.64 -6.85 -13.34
C LEU A 169 7.16 -6.71 -13.69
N ILE A 170 6.51 -5.63 -13.25
CA ILE A 170 5.08 -5.36 -13.41
C ILE A 170 4.86 -3.91 -13.82
N GLY A 171 3.91 -3.65 -14.69
CA GLY A 171 3.61 -2.29 -15.11
C GLY A 171 2.87 -2.26 -16.43
N GLY A 172 2.82 -1.12 -17.06
CA GLY A 172 2.10 -0.96 -18.31
C GLY A 172 2.12 0.46 -18.82
N SER A 173 1.06 0.87 -19.49
CA SER A 173 0.99 2.15 -20.16
C SER A 173 -0.20 2.99 -19.69
N ALA A 174 -0.07 4.31 -19.84
CA ALA A 174 -1.17 5.26 -19.72
C ALA A 174 -1.94 5.34 -21.05
N ASP A 175 -2.47 4.18 -21.52
CA ASP A 175 -3.26 4.01 -22.75
C ASP A 175 -2.49 4.32 -24.05
N LEU A 176 -1.19 4.01 -24.08
CA LEU A 176 -0.30 4.33 -25.20
C LEU A 176 0.53 3.10 -25.68
N GLU A 177 0.08 1.87 -25.38
CA GLU A 177 0.81 0.63 -25.67
C GLU A 177 1.41 0.55 -27.08
N PRO A 178 0.64 0.88 -28.14
CA PRO A 178 1.19 0.78 -29.51
C PRO A 178 2.32 1.78 -29.76
N SER A 179 2.24 2.94 -29.13
CA SER A 179 3.17 4.05 -29.39
C SER A 179 4.41 4.03 -28.53
N ASN A 180 4.33 3.55 -27.29
CA ASN A 180 5.45 3.47 -26.35
C ASN A 180 6.10 2.08 -26.29
N TYR A 181 5.63 1.13 -27.13
CA TYR A 181 6.17 -0.23 -27.28
C TYR A 181 6.08 -1.09 -26.02
N THR A 182 5.03 -0.90 -25.20
CA THR A 182 4.71 -1.80 -24.07
C THR A 182 3.73 -2.91 -24.48
N GLY A 183 3.17 -2.87 -25.67
CA GLY A 183 2.12 -3.80 -26.14
C GLY A 183 2.56 -5.26 -26.20
N ASN A 184 3.85 -5.55 -26.51
CA ASN A 184 4.35 -6.92 -26.46
C ASN A 184 4.35 -7.48 -25.04
N PHE A 185 4.71 -6.68 -24.05
CA PHE A 185 4.64 -7.07 -22.65
C PHE A 185 3.19 -7.36 -22.26
N ALA A 186 2.25 -6.47 -22.59
CA ALA A 186 0.83 -6.63 -22.31
C ALA A 186 0.27 -7.93 -22.94
N SER A 187 0.56 -8.18 -24.21
CA SER A 187 0.09 -9.39 -24.91
C SER A 187 0.74 -10.68 -24.39
N THR A 188 1.99 -10.62 -23.92
CA THR A 188 2.72 -11.78 -23.42
C THR A 188 2.27 -12.20 -22.03
N TYR A 189 2.07 -11.23 -21.13
CA TYR A 189 1.82 -11.50 -19.71
C TYR A 189 0.37 -11.26 -19.27
N GLY A 190 -0.43 -10.61 -20.10
CA GLY A 190 -1.83 -10.29 -19.83
C GLY A 190 -2.05 -9.24 -18.75
N ASP A 191 -3.24 -8.68 -18.73
CA ASP A 191 -3.64 -7.68 -17.76
C ASP A 191 -3.86 -8.27 -16.38
N TYR A 192 -3.30 -7.65 -15.35
CA TYR A 192 -3.65 -7.93 -13.98
C TYR A 192 -5.05 -7.40 -13.66
N GLY A 193 -5.88 -8.24 -13.05
CA GLY A 193 -7.25 -7.85 -12.70
C GLY A 193 -8.00 -8.92 -11.94
N SER A 194 -9.30 -8.71 -11.74
CA SER A 194 -10.16 -9.64 -10.99
C SER A 194 -10.17 -11.06 -11.59
N LYS A 195 -10.11 -11.15 -12.92
CA LYS A 195 -10.16 -12.42 -13.67
C LYS A 195 -8.76 -13.02 -13.93
N ASN A 196 -7.69 -12.24 -13.80
CA ASN A 196 -6.31 -12.70 -14.02
C ASN A 196 -5.39 -12.14 -12.95
N LYS A 197 -5.16 -12.92 -11.90
CA LYS A 197 -4.29 -12.53 -10.77
C LYS A 197 -2.80 -12.76 -11.04
N THR A 198 -2.46 -13.40 -12.14
CA THR A 198 -1.08 -13.68 -12.57
C THR A 198 -0.61 -12.76 -13.69
N GLY A 199 -1.50 -11.92 -14.22
CA GLY A 199 -1.15 -10.90 -15.19
C GLY A 199 -0.11 -9.92 -14.63
N ARG A 200 0.77 -9.45 -15.49
CA ARG A 200 1.86 -8.54 -15.13
C ARG A 200 1.71 -7.16 -15.76
N ASN A 201 0.80 -7.03 -16.75
CA ASN A 201 0.48 -5.75 -17.32
C ASN A 201 -0.59 -5.04 -16.47
N ILE A 202 -0.41 -3.74 -16.25
CA ILE A 202 -1.39 -2.86 -15.61
C ILE A 202 -1.88 -1.86 -16.66
N ALA A 203 -3.11 -1.99 -17.07
CA ALA A 203 -3.77 -1.03 -17.95
C ALA A 203 -4.17 0.22 -17.15
N PHE A 204 -3.25 1.19 -17.05
CA PHE A 204 -3.47 2.39 -16.22
C PHE A 204 -4.56 3.32 -16.80
N GLY A 205 -4.83 3.24 -18.12
CA GLY A 205 -5.66 4.20 -18.82
C GLY A 205 -4.99 5.59 -18.89
N VAL A 206 -5.69 6.60 -19.34
CA VAL A 206 -5.18 8.00 -19.44
C VAL A 206 -5.08 8.59 -18.03
N ARG A 207 -4.11 8.12 -17.23
CA ARG A 207 -3.93 8.48 -15.81
C ARG A 207 -2.46 8.50 -15.42
N GLU A 208 -1.67 9.38 -16.00
CA GLU A 208 -0.20 9.45 -15.81
C GLU A 208 0.18 9.73 -14.36
N PHE A 209 -0.49 10.67 -13.70
CA PHE A 209 -0.22 10.98 -12.30
C PHE A 209 -0.56 9.81 -11.36
N PRO A 210 -1.75 9.19 -11.42
CA PRO A 210 -2.02 7.97 -10.65
C PRO A 210 -1.07 6.82 -10.98
N MET A 211 -0.69 6.62 -12.24
CA MET A 211 0.31 5.63 -12.65
C MET A 211 1.63 5.85 -11.90
N ALA A 212 2.16 7.08 -11.92
CA ALA A 212 3.40 7.41 -11.22
C ALA A 212 3.29 7.20 -9.70
N ALA A 213 2.17 7.59 -9.10
CA ALA A 213 1.91 7.40 -7.67
C ALA A 213 1.84 5.91 -7.30
N MET A 214 1.15 5.08 -8.10
CA MET A 214 1.10 3.63 -7.92
C MET A 214 2.48 2.98 -8.04
N MET A 215 3.29 3.41 -9.02
CA MET A 215 4.66 2.93 -9.19
C MET A 215 5.53 3.27 -7.99
N ASN A 216 5.45 4.49 -7.48
CA ASN A 216 6.17 4.91 -6.28
C ASN A 216 5.79 4.04 -5.07
N GLY A 217 4.49 3.84 -4.84
CA GLY A 217 3.99 3.00 -3.76
C GLY A 217 4.45 1.54 -3.89
N ALA A 218 4.34 0.96 -5.09
CA ALA A 218 4.78 -0.40 -5.37
C ALA A 218 6.30 -0.58 -5.17
N SER A 219 7.10 0.39 -5.61
CA SER A 219 8.55 0.37 -5.44
C SER A 219 8.97 0.44 -3.97
N ILE A 220 8.33 1.31 -3.18
CA ILE A 220 8.61 1.47 -1.74
C ILE A 220 8.17 0.23 -0.94
N HIS A 221 7.01 -0.35 -1.30
CA HIS A 221 6.54 -1.58 -0.67
C HIS A 221 7.50 -2.76 -0.90
N GLY A 222 8.13 -2.80 -2.06
CA GLY A 222 8.99 -3.92 -2.47
C GLY A 222 8.22 -5.12 -3.00
N GLY A 223 8.95 -6.17 -3.36
CA GLY A 223 8.40 -7.40 -3.93
C GLY A 223 8.18 -7.35 -5.44
N VAL A 224 8.03 -6.17 -6.01
CA VAL A 224 7.86 -5.94 -7.45
C VAL A 224 8.77 -4.83 -7.95
N ILE A 225 9.11 -4.89 -9.23
CA ILE A 225 9.83 -3.84 -9.96
C ILE A 225 8.82 -3.19 -10.90
N PRO A 226 8.30 -2.00 -10.56
CA PRO A 226 7.29 -1.36 -11.37
C PRO A 226 7.90 -0.60 -12.55
N PHE A 227 7.17 -0.55 -13.68
CA PHE A 227 7.46 0.34 -14.80
C PHE A 227 6.18 1.00 -15.32
N GLY A 228 6.32 2.15 -15.94
CA GLY A 228 5.21 2.86 -16.59
C GLY A 228 5.65 3.50 -17.88
N GLY A 229 4.78 3.47 -18.89
CA GLY A 229 5.00 4.05 -20.20
C GLY A 229 4.03 5.18 -20.49
N THR A 230 4.58 6.35 -20.84
CA THR A 230 3.84 7.48 -21.37
C THR A 230 4.76 8.33 -22.25
N PHE A 231 4.26 9.44 -22.78
CA PHE A 231 5.08 10.42 -23.47
C PHE A 231 5.48 11.55 -22.52
N LEU A 232 6.69 12.05 -22.70
CA LEU A 232 7.12 13.31 -22.15
C LEU A 232 6.74 14.41 -23.15
N VAL A 233 5.85 15.30 -22.73
CA VAL A 233 5.34 16.43 -23.51
C VAL A 233 5.62 17.75 -22.78
#